data_d3be01a00ffd9dc0fc27d6ed7cc5e6bf
#
_entry.id   d3be01a00ffd9dc0fc27d6ed7cc5e6bf
#
_cell.length_a   1.000
_cell.length_b   1.000
_cell.length_c   1.000
_cell.angle_alpha   90.00
_cell.angle_beta   90.00
_cell.angle_gamma   90.00
#
_symmetry.space_group_name_H-M   'P 1'
#
loop_
_entity.id
_entity.type
_entity.pdbx_description
1 polymer ?
#
loop_
_entity_poly.entity_id
_entity_poly.type
_entity_poly.pdbx_seq_one_letter_code
_entity_poly.pdbx_strand_id
1 'polypeptide(L)'
;MLTEIRNCNIPKMKRYDHLFEKICDIENLRKAHKNAKKGKGWYKEVQEIDKDPDKYLEQIQEMLINHTYRTSEYEVFYKDDGRKKRKIYKLPYFPDRICQWAILQVIEPCIINNLTTDTYSAIPDRGIHKALHKMQDAMWNHPEECKYCLKLDARHYYQSINHDLLKEKYSRMFNDSELVWLLTEIIDSIQTADIEDLTAIYLLEEDVDPETGIPIGNYLSQYSGNFYFSSFDHWIKEQKHIRYYFRYMDDIVIFAKTKEELVELRKEIDVYFRDELKLNIKGNWQVFPTF
;
A
#
# COMPACT_ATOMS: atom_id res chain seq x y z
N MET A 1 -29.07 15.61 8.12
CA MET A 1 -27.82 15.25 8.81
C MET A 1 -26.89 14.36 7.98
N LEU A 2 -27.12 14.20 6.65
CA LEU A 2 -26.26 13.38 5.73
C LEU A 2 -25.54 14.23 4.67
N THR A 3 -25.63 15.57 4.76
CA THR A 3 -25.07 16.49 3.74
C THR A 3 -23.82 17.24 4.19
N GLU A 4 -23.39 17.09 5.45
CA GLU A 4 -22.22 17.82 5.99
C GLU A 4 -20.87 17.10 5.87
N ILE A 5 -20.86 15.81 5.53
CA ILE A 5 -19.61 15.03 5.40
C ILE A 5 -18.88 15.31 4.09
N ARG A 6 -19.54 15.88 3.07
CA ARG A 6 -18.94 16.16 1.74
C ARG A 6 -18.02 17.37 1.66
N ASN A 7 -17.86 18.14 2.73
CA ASN A 7 -16.92 19.27 2.83
C ASN A 7 -15.73 18.98 3.75
N CYS A 8 -15.24 17.74 3.78
CA CYS A 8 -13.93 17.48 4.37
C CYS A 8 -12.89 18.25 3.55
N ASN A 9 -12.31 19.28 4.14
CA ASN A 9 -11.07 19.90 3.65
C ASN A 9 -9.97 18.82 3.65
N ILE A 10 -9.96 17.99 2.61
CA ILE A 10 -8.83 17.08 2.37
C ILE A 10 -7.62 18.01 2.16
N PRO A 11 -6.55 17.87 2.92
CA PRO A 11 -5.36 18.69 2.75
C PRO A 11 -4.98 18.69 1.28
N LYS A 12 -4.65 19.88 0.73
CA LYS A 12 -4.34 20.00 -0.68
C LYS A 12 -3.10 19.14 -0.98
N MET A 13 -3.34 17.94 -1.51
CA MET A 13 -2.28 17.00 -1.87
C MET A 13 -1.33 17.67 -2.86
N LYS A 14 -0.03 17.58 -2.61
CA LYS A 14 0.97 18.05 -3.57
C LYS A 14 0.84 17.23 -4.84
N ARG A 15 0.73 17.90 -5.98
CA ARG A 15 0.68 17.25 -7.29
C ARG A 15 2.07 17.22 -7.93
N TYR A 16 2.34 16.15 -8.66
CA TYR A 16 3.61 15.89 -9.34
C TYR A 16 3.35 15.63 -10.81
N ASP A 17 4.26 16.08 -11.67
CA ASP A 17 4.21 15.93 -13.12
C ASP A 17 5.58 15.51 -13.67
N HIS A 18 5.64 15.19 -14.96
CA HIS A 18 6.87 14.83 -15.67
C HIS A 18 7.68 13.71 -14.98
N LEU A 19 6.99 12.68 -14.46
CA LEU A 19 7.61 11.54 -13.82
C LEU A 19 7.76 10.35 -14.77
N PHE A 20 6.86 10.20 -15.75
CA PHE A 20 6.90 9.08 -16.67
C PHE A 20 8.18 9.07 -17.51
N GLU A 21 8.61 10.21 -18.02
CA GLU A 21 9.88 10.36 -18.74
C GLU A 21 11.06 9.88 -17.90
N LYS A 22 11.06 10.21 -16.58
CA LYS A 22 12.09 9.74 -15.66
C LYS A 22 12.03 8.23 -15.42
N ILE A 23 10.84 7.63 -15.46
CA ILE A 23 10.67 6.19 -15.34
C ILE A 23 11.26 5.49 -16.56
N CYS A 24 11.02 6.03 -17.76
CA CYS A 24 11.49 5.52 -19.04
C CYS A 24 12.99 5.78 -19.29
N ASP A 25 13.64 6.63 -18.51
CA ASP A 25 15.05 6.94 -18.65
C ASP A 25 15.90 5.68 -18.50
N ILE A 26 16.83 5.44 -19.45
CA ILE A 26 17.65 4.22 -19.49
C ILE A 26 18.53 4.08 -18.25
N GLU A 27 19.02 5.18 -17.68
CA GLU A 27 19.83 5.15 -16.44
C GLU A 27 18.94 4.78 -15.24
N ASN A 28 17.67 5.22 -15.24
CA ASN A 28 16.70 4.78 -14.24
C ASN A 28 16.41 3.27 -14.36
N LEU A 29 16.29 2.74 -15.58
CA LEU A 29 16.10 1.32 -15.82
C LEU A 29 17.34 0.50 -15.40
N ARG A 30 18.56 0.99 -15.67
CA ARG A 30 19.81 0.38 -15.18
C ARG A 30 19.84 0.31 -13.65
N LYS A 31 19.48 1.41 -12.99
CA LYS A 31 19.37 1.46 -11.52
C LYS A 31 18.28 0.51 -11.01
N ALA A 32 17.15 0.43 -11.70
CA ALA A 32 16.05 -0.48 -11.37
C ALA A 32 16.49 -1.95 -11.45
N HIS A 33 17.17 -2.36 -12.52
CA HIS A 33 17.75 -3.69 -12.65
C HIS A 33 18.74 -4.00 -11.51
N LYS A 34 19.67 -3.08 -11.22
CA LYS A 34 20.61 -3.21 -10.09
C LYS A 34 19.91 -3.42 -8.74
N ASN A 35 18.80 -2.71 -8.50
CA ASN A 35 18.03 -2.85 -7.27
C ASN A 35 17.18 -4.13 -7.27
N ALA A 36 16.55 -4.46 -8.38
CA ALA A 36 15.69 -5.63 -8.53
C ALA A 36 16.43 -6.95 -8.29
N LYS A 37 17.71 -7.03 -8.70
CA LYS A 37 18.53 -8.26 -8.56
C LYS A 37 19.18 -8.45 -7.19
N LYS A 38 19.09 -7.49 -6.25
CA LYS A 38 19.67 -7.65 -4.92
C LYS A 38 19.11 -8.91 -4.23
N GLY A 39 20.01 -9.80 -3.80
CA GLY A 39 19.68 -11.09 -3.18
C GLY A 39 19.06 -12.13 -4.14
N LYS A 40 19.10 -11.89 -5.47
CA LYS A 40 18.50 -12.77 -6.49
C LYS A 40 19.46 -13.13 -7.65
N GLY A 41 20.74 -12.81 -7.54
CA GLY A 41 21.73 -13.09 -8.58
C GLY A 41 21.87 -14.57 -8.97
N TRP A 42 21.34 -15.48 -8.16
CA TRP A 42 21.30 -16.91 -8.44
C TRP A 42 20.08 -17.35 -9.30
N TYR A 43 19.12 -16.45 -9.56
CA TYR A 43 18.00 -16.73 -10.47
C TYR A 43 18.50 -16.81 -11.91
N LYS A 44 18.06 -17.86 -12.65
CA LYS A 44 18.43 -18.04 -14.05
C LYS A 44 18.05 -16.84 -14.92
N GLU A 45 16.86 -16.27 -14.71
CA GLU A 45 16.41 -15.05 -15.41
C GLU A 45 17.36 -13.88 -15.20
N VAL A 46 17.83 -13.66 -13.96
CA VAL A 46 18.80 -12.58 -13.66
C VAL A 46 20.11 -12.83 -14.35
N GLN A 47 20.62 -14.09 -14.31
CA GLN A 47 21.87 -14.44 -14.96
C GLN A 47 21.82 -14.30 -16.49
N GLU A 48 20.64 -14.57 -17.08
CA GLU A 48 20.45 -14.39 -18.52
C GLU A 48 20.49 -12.91 -18.91
N ILE A 49 19.77 -12.07 -18.17
CA ILE A 49 19.75 -10.63 -18.42
C ILE A 49 21.11 -9.99 -18.16
N ASP A 50 21.85 -10.46 -17.14
CA ASP A 50 23.19 -9.95 -16.82
C ASP A 50 24.24 -10.22 -17.93
N LYS A 51 23.97 -11.07 -18.92
CA LYS A 51 24.83 -11.27 -20.09
C LYS A 51 24.79 -10.08 -21.06
N ASP A 52 23.62 -9.47 -21.22
CA ASP A 52 23.41 -8.31 -22.10
C ASP A 52 22.27 -7.43 -21.51
N PRO A 53 22.54 -6.71 -20.41
CA PRO A 53 21.48 -5.97 -19.72
C PRO A 53 20.85 -4.89 -20.59
N ASP A 54 21.65 -4.17 -21.39
CA ASP A 54 21.18 -3.04 -22.17
C ASP A 54 20.10 -3.46 -23.17
N LYS A 55 20.28 -4.61 -23.85
CA LYS A 55 19.28 -5.17 -24.75
C LYS A 55 17.90 -5.35 -24.09
N TYR A 56 17.84 -5.87 -22.88
CA TYR A 56 16.59 -6.09 -22.15
C TYR A 56 16.01 -4.79 -21.61
N LEU A 57 16.85 -3.85 -21.17
CA LEU A 57 16.40 -2.57 -20.66
C LEU A 57 15.85 -1.66 -21.78
N GLU A 58 16.44 -1.69 -22.98
CA GLU A 58 15.91 -1.02 -24.17
C GLU A 58 14.54 -1.58 -24.55
N GLN A 59 14.33 -2.90 -24.47
CA GLN A 59 13.00 -3.49 -24.69
C GLN A 59 11.96 -2.98 -23.70
N ILE A 60 12.30 -2.88 -22.40
CA ILE A 60 11.39 -2.30 -21.41
C ILE A 60 11.12 -0.83 -21.73
N GLN A 61 12.14 -0.06 -22.10
CA GLN A 61 11.99 1.33 -22.49
C GLN A 61 11.01 1.49 -23.68
N GLU A 62 11.19 0.66 -24.71
CA GLU A 62 10.29 0.62 -25.88
C GLU A 62 8.86 0.26 -25.49
N MET A 63 8.69 -0.75 -24.61
CA MET A 63 7.35 -1.15 -24.12
C MET A 63 6.66 -0.02 -23.39
N LEU A 64 7.39 0.75 -22.59
CA LEU A 64 6.85 1.89 -21.84
C LEU A 64 6.50 3.05 -22.77
N ILE A 65 7.43 3.49 -23.62
CA ILE A 65 7.27 4.64 -24.53
C ILE A 65 6.13 4.37 -25.54
N ASN A 66 6.02 3.14 -26.05
CA ASN A 66 4.99 2.77 -27.00
C ASN A 66 3.66 2.35 -26.35
N HIS A 67 3.54 2.41 -25.03
CA HIS A 67 2.36 1.98 -24.27
C HIS A 67 1.95 0.53 -24.52
N THR A 68 2.92 -0.32 -24.83
CA THR A 68 2.71 -1.76 -25.09
C THR A 68 3.01 -2.64 -23.89
N TYR A 69 3.53 -2.06 -22.79
CA TYR A 69 3.72 -2.80 -21.56
C TYR A 69 2.39 -3.38 -21.07
N ARG A 70 2.41 -4.66 -20.72
CA ARG A 70 1.33 -5.35 -20.02
C ARG A 70 1.95 -6.17 -18.92
N THR A 71 1.31 -6.16 -17.76
CA THR A 71 1.75 -7.00 -16.64
C THR A 71 1.63 -8.47 -17.03
N SER A 72 2.68 -9.23 -16.81
CA SER A 72 2.71 -10.66 -17.10
C SER A 72 1.77 -11.45 -16.19
N GLU A 73 1.48 -12.69 -16.55
CA GLU A 73 0.72 -13.61 -15.70
C GLU A 73 1.44 -13.86 -14.38
N TYR A 74 0.66 -13.95 -13.29
CA TYR A 74 1.19 -14.21 -11.97
C TYR A 74 1.40 -15.71 -11.75
N GLU A 75 2.61 -16.06 -11.29
CA GLU A 75 2.83 -17.36 -10.67
C GLU A 75 2.32 -17.30 -9.22
N VAL A 76 1.36 -18.16 -8.90
CA VAL A 76 0.73 -18.18 -7.58
C VAL A 76 1.26 -19.34 -6.76
N PHE A 77 1.68 -19.08 -5.53
CA PHE A 77 2.09 -20.10 -4.59
C PHE A 77 1.70 -19.75 -3.15
N TYR A 78 1.58 -20.77 -2.31
CA TYR A 78 1.26 -20.57 -0.91
C TYR A 78 2.53 -20.62 -0.06
N LYS A 79 2.69 -19.60 0.78
CA LYS A 79 3.75 -19.54 1.80
C LYS A 79 3.13 -19.74 3.17
N ASP A 80 3.59 -20.76 3.89
CA ASP A 80 3.22 -20.99 5.28
C ASP A 80 4.20 -20.24 6.19
N ASP A 81 3.68 -19.35 7.04
CA ASP A 81 4.47 -18.64 8.07
C ASP A 81 4.27 -19.25 9.48
N GLY A 82 3.73 -20.47 9.55
CA GLY A 82 3.46 -21.22 10.78
C GLY A 82 2.16 -20.82 11.50
N ARG A 83 1.54 -19.70 11.10
CA ARG A 83 0.25 -19.22 11.65
C ARG A 83 -0.83 -19.12 10.58
N LYS A 84 -0.45 -18.78 9.36
CA LYS A 84 -1.36 -18.59 8.22
C LYS A 84 -0.68 -18.99 6.93
N LYS A 85 -1.43 -19.65 6.05
CA LYS A 85 -1.03 -19.79 4.65
C LYS A 85 -1.36 -18.51 3.92
N ARG A 86 -0.36 -17.89 3.31
CA ARG A 86 -0.51 -16.66 2.50
C ARG A 86 -0.38 -17.01 1.04
N LYS A 87 -1.33 -16.60 0.23
CA LYS A 87 -1.24 -16.66 -1.23
C LYS A 87 -0.31 -15.54 -1.69
N ILE A 88 0.76 -15.91 -2.38
CA ILE A 88 1.79 -14.97 -2.87
C ILE A 88 1.70 -14.96 -4.38
N TYR A 89 1.65 -13.77 -4.95
CA TYR A 89 1.58 -13.51 -6.37
C TYR A 89 2.95 -13.05 -6.85
N LYS A 90 3.64 -13.88 -7.60
CA LYS A 90 4.98 -13.59 -8.11
C LYS A 90 4.90 -13.24 -9.59
N LEU A 91 5.51 -12.14 -9.96
CA LEU A 91 5.76 -11.76 -11.35
C LEU A 91 7.14 -12.23 -11.80
N PRO A 92 7.33 -12.44 -13.11
CA PRO A 92 8.64 -12.66 -13.71
C PRO A 92 9.62 -11.55 -13.33
N TYR A 93 10.90 -11.86 -13.41
CA TYR A 93 11.93 -10.84 -13.20
C TYR A 93 11.91 -9.82 -14.35
N PHE A 94 11.82 -10.31 -15.60
CA PHE A 94 11.65 -9.49 -16.81
C PHE A 94 10.25 -9.70 -17.41
N PRO A 95 9.56 -8.61 -17.78
CA PRO A 95 9.94 -7.20 -17.61
C PRO A 95 9.50 -6.63 -16.25
N ASP A 96 8.59 -7.28 -15.55
CA ASP A 96 7.73 -6.71 -14.51
C ASP A 96 8.50 -6.23 -13.28
N ARG A 97 9.39 -7.07 -12.75
CA ARG A 97 10.10 -6.69 -11.54
C ARG A 97 11.03 -5.50 -11.78
N ILE A 98 11.66 -5.42 -12.96
CA ILE A 98 12.48 -4.27 -13.33
C ILE A 98 11.60 -3.03 -13.51
N CYS A 99 10.48 -3.15 -14.21
CA CYS A 99 9.53 -2.07 -14.44
C CYS A 99 8.99 -1.52 -13.10
N GLN A 100 8.54 -2.38 -12.19
CA GLN A 100 8.05 -1.96 -10.88
C GLN A 100 9.13 -1.24 -10.05
N TRP A 101 10.39 -1.65 -10.14
CA TRP A 101 11.49 -0.93 -9.50
C TRP A 101 11.75 0.43 -10.17
N ALA A 102 11.65 0.51 -11.51
CA ALA A 102 11.81 1.77 -12.23
C ALA A 102 10.73 2.79 -11.85
N ILE A 103 9.50 2.33 -11.71
CA ILE A 103 8.39 3.15 -11.22
C ILE A 103 8.66 3.60 -9.79
N LEU A 104 8.89 2.65 -8.90
CA LEU A 104 8.94 2.90 -7.46
C LEU A 104 10.06 3.88 -7.09
N GLN A 105 11.27 3.72 -7.63
CA GLN A 105 12.38 4.63 -7.29
C GLN A 105 12.17 6.08 -7.75
N VAL A 106 11.17 6.33 -8.62
CA VAL A 106 10.75 7.68 -9.03
C VAL A 106 9.59 8.19 -8.17
N ILE A 107 8.57 7.33 -7.89
CA ILE A 107 7.37 7.78 -7.18
C ILE A 107 7.46 7.64 -5.65
N GLU A 108 8.37 6.84 -5.13
CA GLU A 108 8.55 6.61 -3.68
C GLU A 108 8.65 7.92 -2.88
N PRO A 109 9.47 8.91 -3.26
CA PRO A 109 9.54 10.18 -2.55
C PRO A 109 8.21 10.93 -2.53
N CYS A 110 7.42 10.84 -3.63
CA CYS A 110 6.12 11.48 -3.73
C CYS A 110 5.12 10.85 -2.76
N ILE A 111 5.10 9.52 -2.69
CA ILE A 111 4.24 8.78 -1.76
C ILE A 111 4.65 9.07 -0.31
N ILE A 112 5.93 8.96 0.03
CA ILE A 112 6.43 9.19 1.40
C ILE A 112 6.10 10.61 1.87
N ASN A 113 6.22 11.61 1.01
CA ASN A 113 5.87 13.00 1.34
C ASN A 113 4.37 13.21 1.62
N ASN A 114 3.52 12.29 1.18
CA ASN A 114 2.08 12.32 1.45
C ASN A 114 1.70 11.52 2.71
N LEU A 115 2.59 10.69 3.24
CA LEU A 115 2.33 9.90 4.44
C LEU A 115 2.62 10.70 5.71
N THR A 116 1.82 10.48 6.74
CA THR A 116 2.08 11.04 8.08
C THR A 116 3.34 10.42 8.70
N THR A 117 3.88 11.09 9.73
CA THR A 117 5.06 10.61 10.47
C THR A 117 4.78 9.33 11.26
N ASP A 118 3.50 9.03 11.49
CA ASP A 118 3.03 7.92 12.32
C ASP A 118 2.70 6.65 11.49
N THR A 119 3.15 6.62 10.22
CA THR A 119 3.14 5.45 9.33
C THR A 119 4.52 4.80 9.33
N TYR A 120 4.61 3.50 9.63
CA TYR A 120 5.90 2.85 9.92
C TYR A 120 6.29 1.70 9.00
N SER A 121 5.37 1.06 8.32
CA SER A 121 5.67 -0.10 7.47
C SER A 121 6.19 0.30 6.10
N ALA A 122 7.14 -0.48 5.57
CA ALA A 122 7.67 -0.36 4.20
C ALA A 122 8.16 1.05 3.82
N ILE A 123 8.66 1.82 4.78
CA ILE A 123 9.21 3.15 4.58
C ILE A 123 10.66 3.15 5.08
N PRO A 124 11.62 3.67 4.31
CA PRO A 124 13.01 3.80 4.76
C PRO A 124 13.10 4.51 6.11
N ASP A 125 14.00 4.05 6.96
CA ASP A 125 14.23 4.57 8.31
C ASP A 125 13.01 4.54 9.25
N ARG A 126 11.93 3.88 8.85
CA ARG A 126 10.76 3.58 9.66
C ARG A 126 10.55 2.06 9.67
N GLY A 127 10.13 1.51 10.79
CA GLY A 127 9.93 0.08 10.92
C GLY A 127 9.31 -0.26 12.25
N ILE A 128 9.09 -1.55 12.52
CA ILE A 128 8.43 -2.03 13.74
C ILE A 128 9.13 -1.55 15.02
N HIS A 129 10.46 -1.51 15.03
CA HIS A 129 11.23 -1.05 16.18
C HIS A 129 11.00 0.45 16.45
N LYS A 130 10.97 1.28 15.40
CA LYS A 130 10.69 2.71 15.56
C LYS A 130 9.27 2.95 16.05
N ALA A 131 8.28 2.20 15.52
CA ALA A 131 6.91 2.24 16.02
C ALA A 131 6.86 1.87 17.51
N LEU A 132 7.50 0.76 17.89
CA LEU A 132 7.53 0.31 19.28
C LEU A 132 8.15 1.35 20.22
N HIS A 133 9.31 1.91 19.86
CA HIS A 133 9.95 2.96 20.68
C HIS A 133 9.04 4.18 20.83
N LYS A 134 8.39 4.63 19.76
CA LYS A 134 7.44 5.75 19.82
C LYS A 134 6.23 5.46 20.71
N MET A 135 5.70 4.23 20.67
CA MET A 135 4.63 3.81 21.58
C MET A 135 5.09 3.78 23.03
N GLN A 136 6.29 3.23 23.32
CA GLN A 136 6.89 3.22 24.65
C GLN A 136 7.14 4.63 25.18
N ASP A 137 7.71 5.51 24.35
CA ASP A 137 7.92 6.92 24.71
C ASP A 137 6.60 7.62 25.07
N ALA A 138 5.53 7.37 24.28
CA ALA A 138 4.21 7.93 24.56
C ALA A 138 3.67 7.45 25.90
N MET A 139 3.73 6.15 26.19
CA MET A 139 3.23 5.56 27.43
C MET A 139 4.02 6.04 28.66
N TRP A 140 5.35 6.16 28.56
CA TRP A 140 6.19 6.55 29.69
C TRP A 140 6.14 8.05 29.98
N ASN A 141 6.16 8.88 28.94
CA ASN A 141 6.17 10.34 29.11
C ASN A 141 4.78 10.94 29.30
N HIS A 142 3.72 10.22 28.88
CA HIS A 142 2.33 10.69 28.93
C HIS A 142 1.37 9.60 29.44
N PRO A 143 1.63 8.98 30.60
CA PRO A 143 0.84 7.84 31.10
C PRO A 143 -0.63 8.19 31.31
N GLU A 144 -0.93 9.43 31.73
CA GLU A 144 -2.32 9.86 31.93
C GLU A 144 -3.12 9.98 30.63
N GLU A 145 -2.45 10.27 29.52
CA GLU A 145 -3.07 10.37 28.20
C GLU A 145 -3.13 9.01 27.45
N CYS A 146 -2.32 8.04 27.91
CA CYS A 146 -2.17 6.72 27.28
C CYS A 146 -2.72 5.60 28.18
N LYS A 147 -3.78 5.84 28.96
CA LYS A 147 -4.36 4.85 29.89
C LYS A 147 -5.01 3.66 29.20
N TYR A 148 -5.56 3.87 28.03
CA TYR A 148 -6.24 2.85 27.25
C TYR A 148 -5.67 2.77 25.84
N CYS A 149 -5.69 1.57 25.30
CA CYS A 149 -5.22 1.24 23.96
C CYS A 149 -6.38 0.69 23.12
N LEU A 150 -6.63 1.26 21.96
CA LEU A 150 -7.42 0.64 20.89
C LEU A 150 -6.45 -0.02 19.92
N LYS A 151 -6.64 -1.31 19.69
CA LYS A 151 -5.99 -2.06 18.61
C LYS A 151 -7.04 -2.52 17.62
N LEU A 152 -6.83 -2.25 16.35
CA LEU A 152 -7.66 -2.73 15.25
C LEU A 152 -6.82 -2.96 13.99
N ASP A 153 -7.33 -3.79 13.08
CA ASP A 153 -6.79 -4.00 11.74
C ASP A 153 -7.92 -4.03 10.70
N ALA A 154 -7.59 -3.79 9.43
CA ALA A 154 -8.53 -3.95 8.34
C ALA A 154 -8.67 -5.44 7.98
N ARG A 155 -9.91 -5.85 7.70
CA ARG A 155 -10.21 -7.23 7.27
C ARG A 155 -9.69 -7.43 5.85
N HIS A 156 -8.89 -8.48 5.62
CA HIS A 156 -8.36 -8.86 4.31
C HIS A 156 -7.77 -7.69 3.51
N TYR A 157 -6.97 -6.84 4.17
CA TYR A 157 -6.58 -5.53 3.68
C TYR A 157 -6.17 -5.48 2.21
N TYR A 158 -5.12 -6.24 1.83
CA TYR A 158 -4.62 -6.24 0.45
C TYR A 158 -5.66 -6.71 -0.58
N GLN A 159 -6.51 -7.66 -0.20
CA GLN A 159 -7.56 -8.21 -1.06
C GLN A 159 -8.76 -7.26 -1.18
N SER A 160 -8.94 -6.36 -0.21
CA SER A 160 -10.08 -5.42 -0.16
C SER A 160 -9.76 -4.03 -0.70
N ILE A 161 -8.54 -3.77 -1.17
CA ILE A 161 -8.18 -2.49 -1.77
C ILE A 161 -8.98 -2.31 -3.05
N ASN A 162 -9.87 -1.32 -3.08
CA ASN A 162 -10.69 -0.99 -4.24
C ASN A 162 -9.84 -0.32 -5.32
N HIS A 163 -9.87 -0.86 -6.55
CA HIS A 163 -9.05 -0.41 -7.67
C HIS A 163 -9.39 1.02 -8.08
N ASP A 164 -10.67 1.36 -8.20
CA ASP A 164 -11.09 2.68 -8.65
C ASP A 164 -10.67 3.77 -7.67
N LEU A 165 -10.83 3.50 -6.37
CA LEU A 165 -10.39 4.43 -5.34
C LEU A 165 -8.86 4.60 -5.34
N LEU A 166 -8.09 3.53 -5.55
CA LEU A 166 -6.64 3.62 -5.65
C LEU A 166 -6.20 4.38 -6.90
N LYS A 167 -6.82 4.10 -8.06
CA LYS A 167 -6.59 4.83 -9.32
C LYS A 167 -6.94 6.32 -9.18
N GLU A 168 -8.06 6.64 -8.54
CA GLU A 168 -8.46 8.02 -8.25
C GLU A 168 -7.42 8.73 -7.35
N LYS A 169 -6.94 8.08 -6.30
CA LYS A 169 -5.89 8.65 -5.43
C LYS A 169 -4.61 8.93 -6.22
N TYR A 170 -4.19 8.04 -7.10
CA TYR A 170 -3.02 8.27 -7.96
C TYR A 170 -3.24 9.41 -8.96
N SER A 171 -4.39 9.48 -9.61
CA SER A 171 -4.69 10.58 -10.56
C SER A 171 -4.83 11.95 -9.87
N ARG A 172 -5.17 11.99 -8.60
CA ARG A 172 -5.13 13.22 -7.79
C ARG A 172 -3.71 13.64 -7.44
N MET A 173 -2.79 12.68 -7.20
CA MET A 173 -1.40 12.94 -6.85
C MET A 173 -0.55 13.26 -8.09
N PHE A 174 -0.75 12.53 -9.19
CA PHE A 174 0.07 12.65 -10.39
C PHE A 174 -0.72 13.36 -11.50
N ASN A 175 -0.19 14.52 -11.93
CA ASN A 175 -0.68 15.26 -13.11
C ASN A 175 0.09 14.76 -14.35
N ASP A 176 0.16 13.46 -14.53
CA ASP A 176 0.97 12.73 -15.52
C ASP A 176 0.15 11.54 -16.01
N SER A 177 -0.54 11.72 -17.14
CA SER A 177 -1.48 10.73 -17.67
C SER A 177 -0.81 9.42 -18.05
N GLU A 178 0.44 9.47 -18.49
CA GLU A 178 1.20 8.28 -18.88
C GLU A 178 1.62 7.46 -17.66
N LEU A 179 2.02 8.14 -16.58
CA LEU A 179 2.25 7.46 -15.30
C LEU A 179 0.96 6.86 -14.72
N VAL A 180 -0.15 7.59 -14.77
CA VAL A 180 -1.45 7.10 -14.29
C VAL A 180 -1.89 5.88 -15.12
N TRP A 181 -1.71 5.91 -16.46
CA TRP A 181 -1.94 4.74 -17.31
C TRP A 181 -1.12 3.52 -16.86
N LEU A 182 0.19 3.70 -16.65
CA LEU A 182 1.08 2.60 -16.25
C LEU A 182 0.71 2.02 -14.87
N LEU A 183 0.37 2.86 -13.90
CA LEU A 183 -0.10 2.42 -12.60
C LEU A 183 -1.45 1.69 -12.69
N THR A 184 -2.36 2.16 -13.54
CA THR A 184 -3.66 1.51 -13.80
C THR A 184 -3.47 0.12 -14.38
N GLU A 185 -2.59 -0.02 -15.38
CA GLU A 185 -2.26 -1.33 -15.99
C GLU A 185 -1.78 -2.34 -14.92
N ILE A 186 -0.97 -1.89 -13.97
CA ILE A 186 -0.47 -2.75 -12.89
C ILE A 186 -1.57 -3.06 -11.86
N ILE A 187 -2.41 -2.09 -11.51
CA ILE A 187 -3.49 -2.28 -10.54
C ILE A 187 -4.51 -3.28 -11.09
N ASP A 188 -4.92 -3.12 -12.34
CA ASP A 188 -5.95 -3.96 -12.97
C ASP A 188 -5.44 -5.35 -13.38
N SER A 189 -4.11 -5.57 -13.35
CA SER A 189 -3.48 -6.83 -13.75
C SER A 189 -3.88 -8.03 -12.88
N ILE A 190 -4.34 -7.83 -11.66
CA ILE A 190 -4.75 -8.92 -10.78
C ILE A 190 -6.07 -9.57 -11.22
N GLN A 191 -6.88 -8.87 -12.00
CA GLN A 191 -8.12 -9.40 -12.57
C GLN A 191 -7.85 -10.48 -13.63
N THR A 192 -6.63 -10.51 -14.19
CA THR A 192 -6.21 -11.53 -15.16
C THR A 192 -5.66 -12.79 -14.52
N ALA A 193 -5.36 -12.78 -13.23
CA ALA A 193 -4.89 -13.94 -12.48
C ALA A 193 -6.10 -14.76 -12.00
N ASP A 194 -6.43 -15.79 -12.75
CA ASP A 194 -7.35 -16.90 -12.44
C ASP A 194 -8.56 -16.53 -11.56
N ILE A 195 -9.62 -16.03 -12.20
CA ILE A 195 -10.90 -15.71 -11.56
C ILE A 195 -11.46 -16.92 -10.80
N GLU A 196 -11.22 -18.16 -11.27
CA GLU A 196 -11.65 -19.39 -10.59
C GLU A 196 -11.00 -19.56 -9.21
N ASP A 197 -9.74 -19.20 -9.06
CA ASP A 197 -9.02 -19.29 -7.78
C ASP A 197 -9.39 -18.15 -6.84
N LEU A 198 -9.65 -16.96 -7.35
CA LEU A 198 -10.21 -15.84 -6.59
C LEU A 198 -11.64 -16.20 -6.13
N THR A 199 -12.46 -16.73 -7.01
CA THR A 199 -13.83 -17.16 -6.71
C THR A 199 -13.86 -18.28 -5.66
N ALA A 200 -12.96 -19.26 -5.72
CA ALA A 200 -12.91 -20.36 -4.75
C ALA A 200 -12.53 -19.89 -3.33
N ILE A 201 -11.73 -18.82 -3.19
CA ILE A 201 -11.41 -18.24 -1.88
C ILE A 201 -12.57 -17.38 -1.35
N TYR A 202 -13.33 -16.78 -2.24
CA TYR A 202 -14.40 -15.82 -1.95
C TYR A 202 -15.79 -16.47 -1.84
N LEU A 203 -16.01 -17.64 -2.42
CA LEU A 203 -17.27 -18.39 -2.30
C LEU A 203 -17.64 -18.80 -0.87
N LEU A 204 -16.75 -18.63 0.09
CA LEU A 204 -17.02 -18.87 1.50
C LEU A 204 -17.39 -17.61 2.30
N GLU A 205 -17.27 -16.41 1.74
CA GLU A 205 -17.58 -15.15 2.41
C GLU A 205 -18.08 -14.10 1.38
N GLU A 206 -19.35 -13.78 1.46
CA GLU A 206 -20.15 -12.75 0.80
C GLU A 206 -19.46 -11.73 -0.13
N ASP A 207 -19.96 -11.61 -1.36
CA ASP A 207 -19.80 -10.53 -2.37
C ASP A 207 -18.42 -9.83 -2.41
N VAL A 208 -17.45 -10.45 -3.08
CA VAL A 208 -16.20 -9.75 -3.42
C VAL A 208 -16.35 -9.08 -4.77
N ASP A 209 -16.21 -7.77 -4.74
CA ASP A 209 -16.12 -6.96 -5.95
C ASP A 209 -14.88 -7.39 -6.75
N PRO A 210 -15.04 -7.85 -8.00
CA PRO A 210 -13.91 -8.26 -8.86
C PRO A 210 -12.90 -7.14 -9.13
N GLU A 211 -13.26 -5.88 -8.84
CA GLU A 211 -12.39 -4.71 -8.97
C GLU A 211 -11.61 -4.42 -7.68
N THR A 212 -11.38 -5.40 -6.84
CA THR A 212 -10.62 -5.26 -5.61
C THR A 212 -9.38 -6.13 -5.57
N GLY A 213 -8.44 -5.70 -4.75
CA GLY A 213 -7.26 -6.46 -4.40
C GLY A 213 -5.99 -6.06 -5.15
N ILE A 214 -4.89 -5.99 -4.42
CA ILE A 214 -3.55 -5.82 -4.99
C ILE A 214 -2.66 -6.99 -4.57
N PRO A 215 -1.73 -7.42 -5.43
CA PRO A 215 -1.00 -8.66 -5.24
C PRO A 215 -0.03 -8.59 -4.08
N ILE A 216 -0.11 -9.55 -3.16
CA ILE A 216 0.88 -9.73 -2.10
C ILE A 216 2.15 -10.34 -2.71
N GLY A 217 3.29 -9.71 -2.44
CA GLY A 217 4.61 -10.16 -2.93
C GLY A 217 5.31 -9.15 -3.85
N ASN A 218 4.59 -8.18 -4.36
CA ASN A 218 5.14 -7.09 -5.16
C ASN A 218 5.56 -5.91 -4.28
N TYR A 219 6.69 -5.30 -4.63
CA TYR A 219 7.22 -4.19 -3.83
C TYR A 219 6.35 -2.93 -3.95
N LEU A 220 5.85 -2.65 -5.16
CA LEU A 220 4.93 -1.54 -5.41
C LEU A 220 3.64 -1.65 -4.58
N SER A 221 3.11 -2.86 -4.37
CA SER A 221 1.89 -3.07 -3.59
C SER A 221 2.00 -2.59 -2.14
N GLN A 222 3.19 -2.66 -1.53
CA GLN A 222 3.39 -2.16 -0.16
C GLN A 222 3.26 -0.64 -0.08
N TYR A 223 3.77 0.08 -1.08
CA TYR A 223 3.62 1.54 -1.16
C TYR A 223 2.19 1.93 -1.53
N SER A 224 1.56 1.21 -2.44
CA SER A 224 0.15 1.40 -2.80
C SER A 224 -0.77 1.22 -1.58
N GLY A 225 -0.52 0.17 -0.77
CA GLY A 225 -1.24 -0.03 0.48
C GLY A 225 -1.06 1.12 1.46
N ASN A 226 0.17 1.56 1.73
CA ASN A 226 0.39 2.73 2.58
C ASN A 226 -0.30 3.98 2.05
N PHE A 227 -0.22 4.21 0.74
CA PHE A 227 -0.85 5.36 0.10
C PHE A 227 -2.38 5.30 0.14
N TYR A 228 -2.95 4.12 0.02
CA TYR A 228 -4.39 3.93 0.15
C TYR A 228 -4.93 4.43 1.49
N PHE A 229 -4.23 4.18 2.59
CA PHE A 229 -4.56 4.66 3.93
C PHE A 229 -4.22 6.13 4.20
N SER A 230 -3.47 6.80 3.35
CA SER A 230 -2.95 8.14 3.65
C SER A 230 -4.04 9.14 4.01
N SER A 231 -5.19 9.10 3.34
CA SER A 231 -6.32 9.99 3.66
C SER A 231 -6.90 9.74 5.06
N PHE A 232 -6.92 8.49 5.50
CA PHE A 232 -7.32 8.13 6.85
C PHE A 232 -6.31 8.61 7.90
N ASP A 233 -5.01 8.47 7.63
CA ASP A 233 -3.95 8.97 8.51
C ASP A 233 -4.09 10.48 8.74
N HIS A 234 -4.34 11.24 7.68
CA HIS A 234 -4.59 12.68 7.76
C HIS A 234 -5.89 12.99 8.51
N TRP A 235 -6.96 12.25 8.24
CA TRP A 235 -8.24 12.43 8.95
C TRP A 235 -8.07 12.22 10.47
N ILE A 236 -7.41 11.15 10.90
CA ILE A 236 -7.12 10.86 12.31
C ILE A 236 -6.27 11.95 12.95
N LYS A 237 -5.24 12.43 12.26
CA LYS A 237 -4.28 13.39 12.82
C LYS A 237 -4.81 14.83 12.80
N GLU A 238 -5.43 15.25 11.70
CA GLU A 238 -5.72 16.65 11.42
C GLU A 238 -7.17 17.04 11.74
N GLN A 239 -8.12 16.10 11.59
CA GLN A 239 -9.52 16.37 11.86
C GLN A 239 -9.96 15.83 13.23
N LYS A 240 -9.51 14.63 13.60
CA LYS A 240 -9.79 14.04 14.90
C LYS A 240 -8.79 14.45 15.98
N HIS A 241 -7.68 15.08 15.59
CA HIS A 241 -6.63 15.56 16.49
C HIS A 241 -6.06 14.47 17.41
N ILE A 242 -6.04 13.20 16.94
CA ILE A 242 -5.53 12.09 17.73
C ILE A 242 -4.01 12.17 17.79
N ARG A 243 -3.47 12.45 18.96
CA ARG A 243 -2.05 12.62 19.19
C ARG A 243 -1.28 11.31 19.11
N TYR A 244 -1.75 10.26 19.78
CA TYR A 244 -1.10 8.97 19.92
C TYR A 244 -1.72 7.96 18.98
N TYR A 245 -1.37 8.04 17.71
CA TYR A 245 -1.77 7.20 16.61
C TYR A 245 -0.53 6.56 15.98
N PHE A 246 -0.58 5.25 15.74
CA PHE A 246 0.53 4.48 15.16
C PHE A 246 -0.04 3.48 14.17
N ARG A 247 0.46 3.51 12.93
CA ARG A 247 0.02 2.55 11.91
C ARG A 247 1.19 1.77 11.32
N TYR A 248 1.07 0.46 11.33
CA TYR A 248 2.00 -0.46 10.67
C TYR A 248 1.22 -1.27 9.62
N MET A 249 1.20 -0.82 8.36
CA MET A 249 0.34 -1.29 7.27
C MET A 249 -1.15 -1.15 7.65
N ASP A 250 -1.84 -2.26 7.86
CA ASP A 250 -3.24 -2.37 8.29
C ASP A 250 -3.42 -2.43 9.81
N ASP A 251 -2.37 -2.74 10.56
CA ASP A 251 -2.38 -2.71 12.02
C ASP A 251 -2.37 -1.26 12.55
N ILE A 252 -3.38 -0.91 13.33
CA ILE A 252 -3.57 0.42 13.91
C ILE A 252 -3.59 0.31 15.42
N VAL A 253 -2.82 1.19 16.08
CA VAL A 253 -2.81 1.36 17.54
C VAL A 253 -3.06 2.82 17.88
N ILE A 254 -4.00 3.06 18.79
CA ILE A 254 -4.36 4.39 19.27
C ILE A 254 -4.41 4.37 20.79
N PHE A 255 -3.79 5.37 21.45
CA PHE A 255 -3.95 5.56 22.88
C PHE A 255 -4.84 6.75 23.18
N ALA A 256 -5.60 6.64 24.28
CA ALA A 256 -6.41 7.72 24.81
C ALA A 256 -6.52 7.63 26.34
N LYS A 257 -7.08 8.68 26.94
CA LYS A 257 -7.25 8.83 28.38
C LYS A 257 -8.34 7.92 28.94
N THR A 258 -9.41 7.71 28.17
CA THR A 258 -10.56 6.92 28.60
C THR A 258 -10.93 5.82 27.59
N LYS A 259 -11.59 4.78 28.09
CA LYS A 259 -12.10 3.69 27.25
C LYS A 259 -13.22 4.16 26.34
N GLU A 260 -14.06 5.06 26.87
CA GLU A 260 -15.24 5.61 26.18
C GLU A 260 -14.82 6.39 24.93
N GLU A 261 -13.77 7.24 25.04
CA GLU A 261 -13.20 7.95 23.88
C GLU A 261 -12.79 6.99 22.75
N LEU A 262 -12.12 5.89 23.08
CA LEU A 262 -11.68 4.91 22.08
C LEU A 262 -12.82 4.11 21.48
N VAL A 263 -13.84 3.78 22.27
CA VAL A 263 -15.03 3.07 21.78
C VAL A 263 -15.82 3.95 20.81
N GLU A 264 -15.96 5.24 21.11
CA GLU A 264 -16.66 6.17 20.20
C GLU A 264 -15.82 6.41 18.93
N LEU A 265 -14.53 6.68 19.07
CA LEU A 265 -13.62 6.83 17.94
C LEU A 265 -13.63 5.61 17.02
N ARG A 266 -13.68 4.39 17.59
CA ARG A 266 -13.78 3.16 16.79
C ARG A 266 -15.03 3.14 15.90
N LYS A 267 -16.18 3.64 16.39
CA LYS A 267 -17.41 3.71 15.58
C LYS A 267 -17.23 4.68 14.40
N GLU A 268 -16.57 5.81 14.64
CA GLU A 268 -16.28 6.78 13.57
C GLU A 268 -15.27 6.21 12.55
N ILE A 269 -14.26 5.46 13.01
CA ILE A 269 -13.32 4.75 12.15
C ILE A 269 -14.04 3.71 11.28
N ASP A 270 -15.02 2.99 11.84
CA ASP A 270 -15.81 2.00 11.10
C ASP A 270 -16.60 2.65 9.95
N VAL A 271 -17.20 3.80 10.22
CA VAL A 271 -17.90 4.60 9.19
C VAL A 271 -16.91 5.08 8.13
N TYR A 272 -15.76 5.62 8.52
CA TYR A 272 -14.73 6.09 7.59
C TYR A 272 -14.19 4.95 6.71
N PHE A 273 -13.90 3.78 7.29
CA PHE A 273 -13.42 2.62 6.54
C PHE A 273 -14.43 2.19 5.49
N ARG A 274 -15.70 2.06 5.87
CA ARG A 274 -16.76 1.61 4.96
C ARG A 274 -17.04 2.64 3.87
N ASP A 275 -17.22 3.91 4.24
CA ASP A 275 -17.74 4.93 3.34
C ASP A 275 -16.63 5.53 2.45
N GLU A 276 -15.44 5.80 3.02
CA GLU A 276 -14.34 6.48 2.32
C GLU A 276 -13.28 5.53 1.76
N LEU A 277 -13.02 4.39 2.44
CA LEU A 277 -11.98 3.45 2.02
C LEU A 277 -12.53 2.15 1.42
N LYS A 278 -13.83 1.91 1.46
CA LYS A 278 -14.43 0.63 1.04
C LYS A 278 -13.80 -0.58 1.75
N LEU A 279 -13.44 -0.40 3.01
CA LEU A 279 -12.83 -1.40 3.88
C LEU A 279 -13.74 -1.74 5.06
N ASN A 280 -13.49 -2.88 5.68
CA ASN A 280 -14.14 -3.28 6.92
C ASN A 280 -13.11 -3.47 8.03
N ILE A 281 -13.46 -3.11 9.26
CA ILE A 281 -12.65 -3.44 10.44
C ILE A 281 -12.82 -4.94 10.73
N LYS A 282 -11.72 -5.59 11.05
CA LYS A 282 -11.76 -6.99 11.46
C LYS A 282 -12.37 -7.14 12.86
N GLY A 283 -13.20 -8.18 13.06
CA GLY A 283 -14.01 -8.35 14.27
C GLY A 283 -13.24 -8.58 15.57
N ASN A 284 -11.91 -8.75 15.53
CA ASN A 284 -11.04 -8.96 16.69
C ASN A 284 -10.41 -7.68 17.26
N TRP A 285 -10.96 -6.51 16.95
CA TRP A 285 -10.51 -5.25 17.57
C TRP A 285 -10.69 -5.27 19.09
N GLN A 286 -9.84 -4.56 19.81
CA GLN A 286 -9.83 -4.56 21.27
C GLN A 286 -9.58 -3.16 21.83
N VAL A 287 -10.25 -2.85 22.94
CA VAL A 287 -9.90 -1.71 23.82
C VAL A 287 -9.56 -2.27 25.20
N PHE A 288 -8.35 -1.99 25.66
CA PHE A 288 -7.83 -2.50 26.93
C PHE A 288 -6.95 -1.47 27.64
N PRO A 289 -6.80 -1.55 28.99
CA PRO A 289 -5.88 -0.69 29.71
C PRO A 289 -4.43 -1.00 29.34
N THR A 290 -3.57 0.02 29.33
CA THR A 290 -2.14 -0.09 28.98
C THR A 290 -1.25 -0.47 30.15
N PHE A 291 -1.72 -0.27 31.39
CA PHE A 291 -1.04 -0.56 32.66
C PHE A 291 -1.90 -1.42 33.58
#